data_9cad65f323f635193a1d7b996a65a8ad
#
_entry.id   9cad65f323f635193a1d7b996a65a8ad
#
_cell.length_a   1.000
_cell.length_b   1.000
_cell.length_c   1.000
_cell.angle_alpha   90.00
_cell.angle_beta   90.00
_cell.angle_gamma   90.00
#
_symmetry.space_group_name_H-M   'P 1'
#
loop_
_entity.id
_entity.type
_entity.pdbx_description
1 polymer ?
#
loop_
_entity_poly.entity_id
_entity_poly.type
_entity_poly.pdbx_seq_one_letter_code
_entity_poly.pdbx_strand_id
1 'polypeptide(L)'
;MPQSVISAYESARREPSVDMLARLVAAAGFDLRIGLTPAAPKSRLQVVLDRNRLQLRRELQELGASNIRVFGSVARGEDTGGSDVDLLVDIDDSAGLFALGRMRSAAEQILRAAVDVVPENSLKPDVRARVLAEAVPL
;
A
#
# COMPACT_ATOMS: atom_id res chain seq x y z
N MET A 1 -3.14 -23.20 -15.51
CA MET A 1 -2.80 -21.76 -15.70
C MET A 1 -1.31 -21.62 -15.90
N PRO A 2 -0.84 -20.89 -16.90
CA PRO A 2 0.60 -20.72 -17.11
C PRO A 2 1.25 -20.02 -15.89
N GLN A 3 2.45 -20.47 -15.52
CA GLN A 3 3.21 -19.92 -14.40
C GLN A 3 3.48 -18.41 -14.55
N SER A 4 3.62 -17.91 -15.78
CA SER A 4 3.78 -16.49 -16.09
C SER A 4 2.60 -15.62 -15.66
N VAL A 5 1.37 -16.16 -15.69
CA VAL A 5 0.15 -15.47 -15.27
C VAL A 5 0.09 -15.39 -13.73
N ILE A 6 0.44 -16.48 -13.05
CA ILE A 6 0.51 -16.51 -11.58
C ILE A 6 1.56 -15.52 -11.09
N SER A 7 2.76 -15.53 -11.69
CA SER A 7 3.82 -14.58 -11.37
C SER A 7 3.41 -13.11 -11.58
N ALA A 8 2.57 -12.83 -12.59
CA ALA A 8 2.06 -11.48 -12.82
C ALA A 8 1.09 -11.02 -11.69
N TYR A 9 0.34 -11.95 -11.10
CA TYR A 9 -0.51 -11.66 -9.94
C TYR A 9 0.30 -11.51 -8.66
N GLU A 10 1.26 -12.41 -8.41
CA GLU A 10 2.15 -12.35 -7.25
C GLU A 10 3.01 -11.07 -7.23
N SER A 11 3.41 -10.58 -8.40
CA SER A 11 4.19 -9.33 -8.54
C SER A 11 3.33 -8.07 -8.61
N ALA A 12 2.01 -8.16 -8.39
CA ALA A 12 1.06 -7.06 -8.50
C ALA A 12 1.07 -6.30 -9.85
N ARG A 13 1.61 -6.92 -10.89
CA ARG A 13 1.57 -6.38 -12.26
C ARG A 13 0.18 -6.50 -12.88
N ARG A 14 -0.64 -7.38 -12.35
CA ARG A 14 -2.00 -7.63 -12.80
C ARG A 14 -2.87 -7.97 -11.60
N GLU A 15 -4.08 -7.42 -11.56
CA GLU A 15 -5.07 -7.76 -10.54
C GLU A 15 -6.00 -8.86 -11.06
N PRO A 16 -6.21 -9.95 -10.30
CA PRO A 16 -7.15 -10.98 -10.69
C PRO A 16 -8.59 -10.47 -10.60
N SER A 17 -9.46 -10.92 -11.49
CA SER A 17 -10.90 -10.77 -11.29
C SER A 17 -11.36 -11.60 -10.07
N VAL A 18 -12.54 -11.31 -9.53
CA VAL A 18 -13.11 -12.07 -8.41
C VAL A 18 -13.21 -13.56 -8.76
N ASP A 19 -13.63 -13.89 -9.99
CA ASP A 19 -13.73 -15.29 -10.47
C ASP A 19 -12.35 -15.95 -10.52
N MET A 20 -11.34 -15.22 -10.98
CA MET A 20 -9.97 -15.73 -11.01
C MET A 20 -9.42 -15.93 -9.61
N LEU A 21 -9.68 -14.98 -8.70
CA LEU A 21 -9.29 -15.10 -7.29
C LEU A 21 -9.96 -16.32 -6.64
N ALA A 22 -11.25 -16.53 -6.87
CA ALA A 22 -11.97 -17.71 -6.37
C ALA A 22 -11.33 -19.03 -6.87
N ARG A 23 -10.95 -19.07 -8.15
CA ARG A 23 -10.27 -20.24 -8.74
C ARG A 23 -8.89 -20.49 -8.12
N LEU A 24 -8.11 -19.45 -7.90
CA LEU A 24 -6.78 -19.55 -7.26
C LEU A 24 -6.90 -20.03 -5.83
N VAL A 25 -7.86 -19.49 -5.08
CA VAL A 25 -8.13 -19.89 -3.69
C VAL A 25 -8.59 -21.35 -3.61
N ALA A 26 -9.49 -21.77 -4.50
CA ALA A 26 -9.95 -23.16 -4.59
C ALA A 26 -8.81 -24.12 -4.96
N ALA A 27 -7.92 -23.73 -5.89
CA ALA A 27 -6.75 -24.53 -6.26
C ALA A 27 -5.75 -24.68 -5.09
N ALA A 28 -5.72 -23.74 -4.18
CA ALA A 28 -4.92 -23.80 -2.94
C ALA A 28 -5.60 -24.60 -1.82
N GLY A 29 -6.80 -25.15 -2.05
CA GLY A 29 -7.55 -25.96 -1.08
C GLY A 29 -8.41 -25.14 -0.11
N PHE A 30 -8.74 -23.90 -0.46
CA PHE A 30 -9.56 -23.00 0.38
C PHE A 30 -10.83 -22.57 -0.35
N ASP A 31 -11.84 -22.17 0.41
CA ASP A 31 -13.06 -21.54 -0.11
C ASP A 31 -12.98 -20.02 0.06
N LEU A 32 -13.25 -19.28 -1.01
CA LEU A 32 -13.35 -17.82 -0.95
C LEU A 32 -14.74 -17.40 -0.44
N ARG A 33 -14.79 -16.68 0.66
CA ARG A 33 -16.01 -16.07 1.17
C ARG A 33 -15.87 -14.56 1.15
N ILE A 34 -16.80 -13.88 0.47
CA ILE A 34 -16.85 -12.42 0.40
C ILE A 34 -18.02 -11.93 1.24
N GLY A 35 -17.72 -11.14 2.25
CA GLY A 35 -18.70 -10.46 3.07
C GLY A 35 -18.74 -8.96 2.76
N LEU A 36 -19.92 -8.35 2.82
CA LEU A 36 -20.09 -6.90 2.73
C LEU A 36 -20.31 -6.34 4.13
N THR A 37 -19.47 -5.40 4.51
CA THR A 37 -19.63 -4.62 5.74
C THR A 37 -19.94 -3.18 5.36
N PRO A 38 -20.87 -2.49 6.04
CA PRO A 38 -21.11 -1.08 5.81
C PRO A 38 -19.79 -0.30 5.90
N ALA A 39 -19.48 0.49 4.87
CA ALA A 39 -18.28 1.31 4.87
C ALA A 39 -18.45 2.47 5.86
N ALA A 40 -17.48 2.64 6.76
CA ALA A 40 -17.39 3.86 7.53
C ALA A 40 -17.13 5.07 6.59
N PRO A 41 -17.63 6.27 6.95
CA PRO A 41 -17.33 7.48 6.19
C PRO A 41 -15.80 7.64 6.07
N LYS A 42 -15.31 7.81 4.83
CA LYS A 42 -13.89 8.03 4.60
C LYS A 42 -13.49 9.46 4.98
N SER A 43 -12.33 9.59 5.58
CA SER A 43 -11.73 10.90 5.81
C SER A 43 -11.33 11.58 4.50
N ARG A 44 -11.05 12.89 4.58
CA ARG A 44 -10.58 13.65 3.41
C ARG A 44 -9.31 13.04 2.80
N LEU A 45 -8.33 12.68 3.63
CA LEU A 45 -7.07 12.10 3.15
C LEU A 45 -7.25 10.70 2.59
N GLN A 46 -8.15 9.89 3.15
CA GLN A 46 -8.50 8.60 2.57
C GLN A 46 -9.11 8.74 1.18
N VAL A 47 -9.99 9.73 0.98
CA VAL A 47 -10.58 10.01 -0.35
C VAL A 47 -9.51 10.45 -1.36
N VAL A 48 -8.62 11.34 -0.95
CA VAL A 48 -7.50 11.82 -1.80
C VAL A 48 -6.58 10.67 -2.16
N LEU A 49 -6.25 9.83 -1.19
CA LEU A 49 -5.41 8.65 -1.39
C LEU A 49 -6.03 7.66 -2.38
N ASP A 50 -7.30 7.33 -2.21
CA ASP A 50 -8.01 6.42 -3.10
C ASP A 50 -8.06 6.92 -4.55
N ARG A 51 -8.32 8.21 -4.73
CA ARG A 51 -8.37 8.84 -6.07
C ARG A 51 -7.03 8.79 -6.80
N ASN A 52 -5.94 8.88 -6.07
CA ASN A 52 -4.58 8.96 -6.62
C ASN A 52 -3.80 7.63 -6.47
N ARG A 53 -4.45 6.58 -5.99
CA ARG A 53 -3.82 5.31 -5.62
C ARG A 53 -2.94 4.72 -6.73
N LEU A 54 -3.45 4.63 -7.95
CA LEU A 54 -2.73 4.04 -9.07
C LEU A 54 -1.53 4.88 -9.50
N GLN A 55 -1.71 6.20 -9.55
CA GLN A 55 -0.64 7.12 -9.89
C GLN A 55 0.46 7.07 -8.82
N LEU A 56 0.09 7.17 -7.56
CA LEU A 56 1.03 7.14 -6.44
C LEU A 56 1.84 5.84 -6.43
N ARG A 57 1.17 4.70 -6.58
CA ARG A 57 1.84 3.39 -6.64
C ARG A 57 2.84 3.32 -7.78
N ARG A 58 2.47 3.77 -8.98
CA ARG A 58 3.36 3.78 -10.15
C ARG A 58 4.59 4.63 -9.91
N GLU A 59 4.42 5.87 -9.50
CA GLU A 59 5.51 6.82 -9.25
C GLU A 59 6.50 6.29 -8.20
N LEU A 60 5.99 5.75 -7.10
CA LEU A 60 6.84 5.19 -6.05
C LEU A 60 7.57 3.91 -6.51
N GLN A 61 6.92 3.08 -7.31
CA GLN A 61 7.56 1.88 -7.89
C GLN A 61 8.69 2.26 -8.87
N GLU A 62 8.49 3.29 -9.68
CA GLU A 62 9.53 3.82 -10.58
C GLU A 62 10.75 4.37 -9.81
N LEU A 63 10.53 4.86 -8.58
CA LEU A 63 11.58 5.32 -7.68
C LEU A 63 12.23 4.19 -6.85
N GLY A 64 11.79 2.94 -7.02
CA GLY A 64 12.39 1.76 -6.39
C GLY A 64 11.64 1.22 -5.17
N ALA A 65 10.43 1.71 -4.88
CA ALA A 65 9.59 1.15 -3.82
C ALA A 65 8.84 -0.10 -4.29
N SER A 66 8.64 -1.03 -3.39
CA SER A 66 7.74 -2.16 -3.54
C SER A 66 6.88 -2.35 -2.29
N ASN A 67 5.85 -3.19 -2.39
CA ASN A 67 4.97 -3.51 -1.26
C ASN A 67 4.52 -2.26 -0.48
N ILE A 68 3.99 -1.27 -1.20
CA ILE A 68 3.61 0.04 -0.66
C ILE A 68 2.32 -0.12 0.14
N ARG A 69 2.33 0.37 1.37
CA ARG A 69 1.21 0.28 2.32
C ARG A 69 1.00 1.63 3.00
N VAL A 70 -0.22 1.89 3.41
CA VAL A 70 -0.58 3.05 4.24
C VAL A 70 -0.73 2.58 5.68
N PHE A 71 -0.20 3.32 6.63
CA PHE A 71 -0.39 3.07 8.06
C PHE A 71 -0.71 4.36 8.80
N GLY A 72 -0.78 4.31 10.12
CA GLY A 72 -1.04 5.47 10.95
C GLY A 72 -2.49 5.97 10.90
N SER A 73 -2.69 7.24 11.20
CA SER A 73 -4.03 7.82 11.38
C SER A 73 -4.92 7.74 10.14
N VAL A 74 -4.35 7.92 8.95
CA VAL A 74 -5.12 7.81 7.68
C VAL A 74 -5.59 6.40 7.45
N ALA A 75 -4.76 5.39 7.72
CA ALA A 75 -5.17 3.98 7.59
C ALA A 75 -6.31 3.63 8.55
N ARG A 76 -6.32 4.20 9.76
CA ARG A 76 -7.38 4.01 10.77
C ARG A 76 -8.62 4.89 10.54
N GLY A 77 -8.58 5.86 9.62
CA GLY A 77 -9.64 6.83 9.43
C GLY A 77 -9.76 7.87 10.56
N GLU A 78 -8.69 8.08 11.32
CA GLU A 78 -8.61 9.00 12.46
C GLU A 78 -7.87 10.30 12.14
N ASP A 79 -7.60 10.54 10.87
CA ASP A 79 -6.87 11.72 10.44
C ASP A 79 -7.67 13.00 10.64
N THR A 80 -6.93 14.07 10.95
CA THR A 80 -7.43 15.44 11.06
C THR A 80 -6.86 16.29 9.92
N GLY A 81 -7.29 17.54 9.80
CA GLY A 81 -6.81 18.46 8.76
C GLY A 81 -5.30 18.73 8.77
N GLY A 82 -4.59 18.42 9.86
CA GLY A 82 -3.14 18.55 10.00
C GLY A 82 -2.40 17.20 10.02
N SER A 83 -3.08 16.08 9.74
CA SER A 83 -2.44 14.78 9.72
C SER A 83 -1.60 14.57 8.47
N ASP A 84 -0.52 13.81 8.62
CA ASP A 84 0.33 13.35 7.53
C ASP A 84 -0.15 12.00 7.00
N VAL A 85 0.20 11.69 5.76
CA VAL A 85 0.01 10.35 5.19
C VAL A 85 1.27 9.54 5.44
N ASP A 86 1.15 8.46 6.20
CA ASP A 86 2.26 7.57 6.52
C ASP A 86 2.30 6.41 5.53
N LEU A 87 3.35 6.31 4.75
CA LEU A 87 3.60 5.24 3.78
C LEU A 87 4.71 4.32 4.27
N LEU A 88 4.42 3.03 4.29
CA LEU A 88 5.40 1.99 4.56
C LEU A 88 5.80 1.35 3.23
N VAL A 89 7.09 1.26 2.96
CA VAL A 89 7.62 0.75 1.71
C VAL A 89 8.72 -0.28 1.96
N ASP A 90 8.84 -1.21 1.02
CA ASP A 90 10.04 -2.02 0.89
C ASP A 90 10.92 -1.35 -0.16
N ILE A 91 12.18 -1.16 0.14
CA ILE A 91 13.19 -0.61 -0.76
C ILE A 91 14.41 -1.51 -0.77
N ASP A 92 15.13 -1.48 -1.88
CA ASP A 92 16.41 -2.16 -2.01
C ASP A 92 17.46 -1.44 -1.15
N ASP A 93 18.37 -2.18 -0.50
CA ASP A 93 19.46 -1.61 0.32
C ASP A 93 20.33 -0.64 -0.46
N SER A 94 20.39 -0.78 -1.79
CA SER A 94 21.09 0.13 -2.70
C SER A 94 20.40 1.46 -2.94
N ALA A 95 19.10 1.60 -2.58
CA ALA A 95 18.30 2.77 -2.95
C ALA A 95 18.68 4.06 -2.20
N GLY A 96 19.24 3.94 -1.00
CA GLY A 96 19.78 5.06 -0.22
C GLY A 96 18.74 6.09 0.27
N LEU A 97 19.23 7.01 1.09
CA LEU A 97 18.40 8.06 1.71
C LEU A 97 17.79 9.04 0.68
N PHE A 98 18.49 9.28 -0.42
CA PHE A 98 18.01 10.17 -1.49
C PHE A 98 16.78 9.62 -2.21
N ALA A 99 16.64 8.29 -2.32
CA ALA A 99 15.46 7.67 -2.92
C ALA A 99 14.21 7.94 -2.05
N LEU A 100 14.32 7.82 -0.74
CA LEU A 100 13.24 8.14 0.19
C LEU A 100 12.79 9.60 0.10
N GLY A 101 13.74 10.53 -0.01
CA GLY A 101 13.44 11.95 -0.21
C GLY A 101 12.68 12.22 -1.51
N ARG A 102 13.05 11.55 -2.60
CA ARG A 102 12.34 11.65 -3.88
C ARG A 102 10.94 11.03 -3.81
N MET A 103 10.80 9.89 -3.17
CA MET A 103 9.50 9.25 -2.95
C MET A 103 8.56 10.15 -2.15
N ARG A 104 9.06 10.74 -1.06
CA ARG A 104 8.32 11.70 -0.26
C ARG A 104 7.85 12.88 -1.09
N SER A 105 8.74 13.54 -1.81
CA SER A 105 8.42 14.69 -2.66
C SER A 105 7.38 14.35 -3.74
N ALA A 106 7.54 13.22 -4.41
CA ALA A 106 6.57 12.75 -5.42
C ALA A 106 5.19 12.50 -4.81
N ALA A 107 5.14 11.84 -3.65
CA ALA A 107 3.89 11.56 -2.95
C ALA A 107 3.19 12.86 -2.47
N GLU A 108 3.95 13.80 -1.92
CA GLU A 108 3.42 15.10 -1.49
C GLU A 108 2.84 15.92 -2.65
N GLN A 109 3.47 15.87 -3.82
CA GLN A 109 2.96 16.53 -5.03
C GLN A 109 1.65 15.90 -5.52
N ILE A 110 1.56 14.58 -5.50
CA ILE A 110 0.37 13.84 -5.94
C ILE A 110 -0.79 14.04 -4.97
N LEU A 111 -0.54 13.88 -3.67
CA LEU A 111 -1.57 13.90 -2.63
C LEU A 111 -1.92 15.33 -2.14
N ARG A 112 -1.05 16.29 -2.40
CA ARG A 112 -1.15 17.67 -1.89
C ARG A 112 -1.35 17.71 -0.36
N ALA A 113 -0.62 16.85 0.32
CA ALA A 113 -0.59 16.69 1.75
C ALA A 113 0.81 16.31 2.19
N ALA A 114 1.14 16.52 3.45
CA ALA A 114 2.40 16.05 4.02
C ALA A 114 2.43 14.52 4.03
N VAL A 115 3.57 13.95 3.64
CA VAL A 115 3.76 12.51 3.55
C VAL A 115 5.04 12.13 4.28
N ASP A 116 4.97 11.06 5.06
CA ASP A 116 6.14 10.38 5.61
C ASP A 116 6.33 9.04 4.92
N VAL A 117 7.54 8.75 4.47
CA VAL A 117 7.88 7.49 3.79
C VAL A 117 8.88 6.73 4.64
N VAL A 118 8.45 5.59 5.14
CA VAL A 118 9.21 4.77 6.09
C VAL A 118 9.55 3.44 5.45
N PRO A 119 10.84 3.09 5.34
CA PRO A 119 11.23 1.74 4.92
C PRO A 119 10.91 0.73 6.04
N GLU A 120 10.33 -0.41 5.68
CA GLU A 120 9.98 -1.44 6.68
C GLU A 120 11.19 -1.92 7.48
N ASN A 121 12.35 -2.06 6.83
CA ASN A 121 13.58 -2.51 7.47
C ASN A 121 14.16 -1.51 8.49
N SER A 122 13.70 -0.25 8.48
CA SER A 122 14.12 0.77 9.45
C SER A 122 13.30 0.77 10.74
N LEU A 123 12.19 0.03 10.77
CA LEU A 123 11.31 -0.03 11.93
C LEU A 123 11.96 -0.84 13.07
N LYS A 124 11.91 -0.28 14.27
CA LYS A 124 12.31 -1.01 15.49
C LYS A 124 11.33 -2.19 15.74
N PRO A 125 11.81 -3.31 16.30
CA PRO A 125 10.99 -4.52 16.48
C PRO A 125 9.66 -4.30 17.22
N ASP A 126 9.65 -3.47 18.25
CA ASP A 126 8.48 -3.13 19.06
C ASP A 126 7.43 -2.31 18.27
N VAL A 127 7.88 -1.40 17.43
CA VAL A 127 7.02 -0.57 16.56
C VAL A 127 6.56 -1.35 15.33
N ARG A 128 7.42 -2.20 14.78
CA ARG A 128 7.18 -2.96 13.56
C ARG A 128 5.92 -3.81 13.64
N ALA A 129 5.76 -4.58 14.71
CA ALA A 129 4.60 -5.45 14.88
C ALA A 129 3.28 -4.67 14.83
N ARG A 130 3.22 -3.51 15.48
CA ARG A 130 2.05 -2.62 15.47
C ARG A 130 1.78 -2.02 14.09
N VAL A 131 2.81 -1.49 13.45
CA VAL A 131 2.69 -0.89 12.11
C VAL A 131 2.22 -1.92 11.09
N LEU A 132 2.79 -3.13 11.09
CA LEU A 132 2.37 -4.20 10.18
C LEU A 132 0.93 -4.67 10.44
N ALA A 133 0.46 -4.63 11.68
CA ALA A 133 -0.91 -5.01 12.02
C ALA A 133 -1.96 -4.01 11.48
N GLU A 134 -1.62 -2.72 11.37
CA GLU A 134 -2.53 -1.68 10.88
C GLU A 134 -2.32 -1.31 9.40
N ALA A 135 -1.19 -1.68 8.82
CA ALA A 135 -0.84 -1.31 7.45
C ALA A 135 -1.79 -1.92 6.42
N VAL A 136 -2.28 -1.09 5.52
CA VAL A 136 -3.20 -1.45 4.45
C VAL A 136 -2.50 -1.27 3.10
N PRO A 137 -2.54 -2.26 2.19
CA PRO A 137 -1.96 -2.13 0.86
C PRO A 137 -2.50 -0.92 0.09
N LEU A 138 -1.59 -0.24 -0.61
CA LEU A 138 -1.92 0.88 -1.49
C LEU A 138 -2.46 0.38 -2.82
#